data_ccf83049c8a8d370a7b17ec44a5410c4
#
_entry.id   ccf83049c8a8d370a7b17ec44a5410c4
#
_cell.length_a   1.000
_cell.length_b   1.000
_cell.length_c   1.000
_cell.angle_alpha   90.00
_cell.angle_beta   90.00
_cell.angle_gamma   90.00
#
_symmetry.space_group_name_H-M   'P 1'
#
loop_
_entity.id
_entity.type
_entity.pdbx_description
1 polymer ?
#
loop_
_entity_poly.entity_id
_entity_poly.type
_entity_poly.pdbx_seq_one_letter_code
_entity_poly.pdbx_strand_id
1 'polypeptide(L)'
;MNATGSDTGGVDGDVSVAEQPGGRQRRGGVSVRAGAPVRGVVLRVMQRIIPARWAAVMMRVLVVPLDTVVQMRSGGRFGACGLLGVPSLLLVTVGARSGRLIPTPLCYVGHAGGYAVVASNFGRAHHPAWSSNLLKNPAATICTGGRRMPVSARLVTGVERDEIWQGFLSISSQYQTYRDRSGRDLRIFCLQPVGPEEEGLPR
;
A
#
# COMPACT_ATOMS: atom_id res chain seq x y z
N MET A 1 35.95 19.05 74.14
CA MET A 1 37.29 19.65 73.98
C MET A 1 37.57 19.72 72.50
N ASN A 2 37.61 20.97 72.07
CA ASN A 2 38.41 21.53 70.97
C ASN A 2 38.35 20.84 69.59
N ALA A 3 38.08 21.52 68.62
CA ALA A 3 38.24 22.86 68.08
C ALA A 3 38.66 22.75 66.62
N THR A 4 37.98 23.57 65.83
CA THR A 4 38.50 24.41 64.72
C THR A 4 39.23 23.81 63.53
N GLY A 5 38.79 24.29 62.38
CA GLY A 5 39.61 24.57 61.23
C GLY A 5 38.87 24.50 59.92
N SER A 6 38.26 25.61 59.55
CA SER A 6 38.24 26.31 58.26
C SER A 6 39.31 25.79 57.25
N ASP A 7 38.96 25.57 56.01
CA ASP A 7 39.30 26.53 54.95
C ASP A 7 38.75 26.14 53.59
N THR A 8 38.43 27.16 52.85
CA THR A 8 38.03 27.45 51.51
C THR A 8 38.80 26.69 50.40
N GLY A 9 38.09 26.38 49.33
CA GLY A 9 38.67 26.03 48.05
C GLY A 9 37.58 25.74 46.99
N GLY A 10 37.04 26.80 46.41
CA GLY A 10 36.22 26.69 45.23
C GLY A 10 37.02 26.21 44.03
N VAL A 11 36.46 25.31 43.29
CA VAL A 11 36.86 25.08 41.89
C VAL A 11 35.56 24.86 41.11
N ASP A 12 35.25 25.89 40.35
CA ASP A 12 34.25 25.85 39.28
C ASP A 12 34.66 24.77 38.27
N GLY A 13 33.90 23.69 38.22
CA GLY A 13 33.96 22.67 37.18
C GLY A 13 32.72 22.79 36.29
N ASP A 14 32.87 23.59 35.27
CA ASP A 14 31.90 23.71 34.17
C ASP A 14 31.76 22.34 33.49
N VAL A 15 30.70 21.61 33.85
CA VAL A 15 30.30 20.38 33.16
C VAL A 15 29.43 20.79 32.01
N SER A 16 30.05 21.05 30.88
CA SER A 16 29.44 21.16 29.58
C SER A 16 28.65 19.89 29.28
N VAL A 17 27.33 19.95 29.46
CA VAL A 17 26.41 18.91 28.99
C VAL A 17 26.37 18.99 27.46
N ALA A 18 27.10 18.06 26.83
CA ALA A 18 27.01 17.87 25.39
C ALA A 18 25.57 17.48 25.00
N GLU A 19 24.89 18.42 24.44
CA GLU A 19 23.60 18.27 23.79
C GLU A 19 23.75 17.33 22.61
N GLN A 20 23.28 16.10 22.73
CA GLN A 20 23.20 15.14 21.62
C GLN A 20 22.17 15.66 20.60
N PRO A 21 22.51 15.77 19.32
CA PRO A 21 21.57 16.19 18.30
C PRO A 21 20.49 15.13 18.17
N GLY A 22 19.27 15.49 18.55
CA GLY A 22 18.08 14.69 18.44
C GLY A 22 17.91 14.16 17.02
N GLY A 23 17.99 12.84 16.87
CA GLY A 23 17.69 12.14 15.64
C GLY A 23 16.31 12.51 15.16
N ARG A 24 16.23 13.29 14.08
CA ARG A 24 14.99 13.55 13.34
C ARG A 24 14.47 12.22 12.81
N GLN A 25 13.57 11.62 13.56
CA GLN A 25 12.75 10.53 13.12
C GLN A 25 11.96 11.03 11.88
N ARG A 26 12.40 10.62 10.69
CA ARG A 26 11.69 10.90 9.43
C ARG A 26 10.32 10.22 9.54
N ARG A 27 9.30 10.98 9.87
CA ARG A 27 7.91 10.58 9.68
C ARG A 27 7.76 10.29 8.20
N GLY A 28 7.61 9.00 7.86
CA GLY A 28 7.32 8.54 6.52
C GLY A 28 5.96 9.05 6.10
N GLY A 29 5.90 10.25 5.56
CA GLY A 29 4.67 10.79 4.99
C GLY A 29 4.27 9.94 3.78
N VAL A 30 3.00 9.54 3.71
CA VAL A 30 2.40 8.91 2.53
C VAL A 30 2.54 9.87 1.36
N SER A 31 3.51 9.63 0.47
CA SER A 31 3.72 10.45 -0.72
C SER A 31 2.76 10.00 -1.82
N VAL A 32 1.56 10.53 -1.84
CA VAL A 32 0.63 10.41 -2.95
C VAL A 32 1.01 11.46 -3.98
N ARG A 33 1.70 11.11 -5.05
CA ARG A 33 1.87 11.99 -6.20
C ARG A 33 0.51 12.16 -6.88
N ALA A 34 -0.16 13.28 -6.61
CA ALA A 34 -1.40 13.67 -7.29
C ALA A 34 -1.12 13.93 -8.77
N GLY A 35 -1.69 13.10 -9.64
CA GLY A 35 -1.72 13.35 -11.08
C GLY A 35 -2.71 14.46 -11.44
N ALA A 36 -2.47 15.12 -12.58
CA ALA A 36 -3.08 16.35 -13.06
C ALA A 36 -4.64 16.39 -13.02
N PRO A 37 -5.25 17.58 -12.85
CA PRO A 37 -6.69 17.79 -12.54
C PRO A 37 -7.69 17.36 -13.62
N VAL A 38 -7.27 17.20 -14.88
CA VAL A 38 -8.18 16.86 -16.01
C VAL A 38 -8.75 15.43 -15.91
N ARG A 39 -7.99 14.50 -15.31
CA ARG A 39 -8.41 13.10 -15.16
C ARG A 39 -9.50 12.88 -14.11
N GLY A 40 -9.59 13.75 -13.12
CA GLY A 40 -10.65 13.69 -12.09
C GLY A 40 -12.05 14.07 -12.60
N VAL A 41 -12.15 14.79 -13.73
CA VAL A 41 -13.43 15.19 -14.32
C VAL A 41 -14.06 14.00 -15.07
N VAL A 42 -13.28 13.27 -15.86
CA VAL A 42 -13.75 12.08 -16.59
C VAL A 42 -14.25 11.00 -15.63
N LEU A 43 -13.53 10.77 -14.54
CA LEU A 43 -13.94 9.81 -13.51
C LEU A 43 -15.26 10.22 -12.83
N ARG A 44 -15.44 11.51 -12.52
CA ARG A 44 -16.67 12.04 -11.92
C ARG A 44 -17.87 11.97 -12.87
N VAL A 45 -17.67 12.20 -14.15
CA VAL A 45 -18.73 12.10 -15.17
C VAL A 45 -19.16 10.64 -15.35
N MET A 46 -18.22 9.70 -15.44
CA MET A 46 -18.53 8.26 -15.52
C MET A 46 -19.27 7.76 -14.28
N GLN A 47 -18.94 8.24 -13.10
CA GLN A 47 -19.62 7.87 -11.84
C GLN A 47 -21.07 8.37 -11.76
N ARG A 48 -21.43 9.42 -12.51
CA ARG A 48 -22.80 9.95 -12.55
C ARG A 48 -23.73 9.23 -13.53
N ILE A 49 -23.18 8.61 -14.57
CA ILE A 49 -23.98 8.05 -15.69
C ILE A 49 -24.25 6.55 -15.48
N ILE A 50 -23.36 5.81 -14.82
CA ILE A 50 -23.52 4.36 -14.63
C ILE A 50 -23.87 4.05 -13.17
N PRO A 51 -24.98 3.37 -12.87
CA PRO A 51 -25.28 2.93 -11.51
C PRO A 51 -24.12 2.14 -10.92
N ALA A 52 -23.71 2.46 -9.67
CA ALA A 52 -22.51 1.92 -9.03
C ALA A 52 -22.41 0.38 -9.05
N ARG A 53 -23.54 -0.32 -9.04
CA ARG A 53 -23.63 -1.78 -9.17
C ARG A 53 -23.20 -2.29 -10.54
N TRP A 54 -23.62 -1.61 -11.63
CA TRP A 54 -23.26 -1.98 -13.00
C TRP A 54 -21.81 -1.61 -13.32
N ALA A 55 -21.35 -0.47 -12.83
CA ALA A 55 -19.94 -0.06 -12.94
C ALA A 55 -19.02 -1.10 -12.28
N ALA A 56 -19.37 -1.62 -11.11
CA ALA A 56 -18.60 -2.67 -10.42
C ALA A 56 -18.61 -4.01 -11.20
N VAL A 57 -19.73 -4.37 -11.85
CA VAL A 57 -19.83 -5.57 -12.68
C VAL A 57 -18.98 -5.42 -13.95
N MET A 58 -19.12 -4.31 -14.67
CA MET A 58 -18.34 -3.99 -15.88
C MET A 58 -16.83 -3.97 -15.57
N MET A 59 -16.45 -3.32 -14.51
CA MET A 59 -15.06 -3.24 -14.06
C MET A 59 -14.48 -4.65 -13.85
N ARG A 60 -15.23 -5.52 -13.18
CA ARG A 60 -14.78 -6.87 -12.84
C ARG A 60 -14.75 -7.83 -14.03
N VAL A 61 -15.80 -7.76 -14.89
CA VAL A 61 -15.97 -8.77 -15.97
C VAL A 61 -15.15 -8.40 -17.19
N LEU A 62 -14.99 -7.11 -17.48
CA LEU A 62 -14.34 -6.65 -18.70
C LEU A 62 -12.98 -5.97 -18.41
N VAL A 63 -12.96 -5.01 -17.49
CA VAL A 63 -11.76 -4.19 -17.28
C VAL A 63 -10.67 -4.97 -16.55
N VAL A 64 -11.00 -5.72 -15.49
CA VAL A 64 -10.00 -6.47 -14.72
C VAL A 64 -9.30 -7.56 -15.53
N PRO A 65 -9.98 -8.43 -16.32
CA PRO A 65 -9.29 -9.40 -17.15
C PRO A 65 -8.41 -8.77 -18.23
N LEU A 66 -8.92 -7.72 -18.89
CA LEU A 66 -8.14 -6.98 -19.90
C LEU A 66 -6.92 -6.30 -19.26
N ASP A 67 -7.12 -5.65 -18.12
CA ASP A 67 -6.06 -5.00 -17.36
C ASP A 67 -4.99 -6.01 -16.91
N THR A 68 -5.41 -7.20 -16.46
CA THR A 68 -4.49 -8.28 -16.11
C THR A 68 -3.60 -8.66 -17.28
N VAL A 69 -4.17 -8.85 -18.50
CA VAL A 69 -3.40 -9.20 -19.69
C VAL A 69 -2.44 -8.08 -20.09
N VAL A 70 -2.91 -6.84 -20.06
CA VAL A 70 -2.09 -5.66 -20.39
C VAL A 70 -0.94 -5.50 -19.38
N GLN A 71 -1.21 -5.62 -18.09
CA GLN A 71 -0.18 -5.54 -17.05
C GLN A 71 0.82 -6.71 -17.14
N MET A 72 0.35 -7.93 -17.41
CA MET A 72 1.25 -9.07 -17.62
C MET A 72 2.21 -8.84 -18.79
N ARG A 73 1.70 -8.38 -19.94
CA ARG A 73 2.52 -8.14 -21.13
C ARG A 73 3.43 -6.91 -21.04
N SER A 74 3.03 -5.91 -20.26
CA SER A 74 3.81 -4.67 -20.11
C SER A 74 4.73 -4.65 -18.89
N GLY A 75 4.80 -5.75 -18.11
CA GLY A 75 5.54 -5.78 -16.84
C GLY A 75 4.99 -4.77 -15.81
N GLY A 76 3.69 -4.48 -15.86
CA GLY A 76 3.07 -3.51 -14.97
C GLY A 76 3.32 -2.04 -15.37
N ARG A 77 3.81 -1.77 -16.58
CA ARG A 77 3.99 -0.39 -17.09
C ARG A 77 2.67 0.30 -17.41
N PHE A 78 1.73 -0.46 -17.98
CA PHE A 78 0.43 0.02 -18.40
C PHE A 78 -0.66 -0.77 -17.68
N GLY A 79 -1.67 -0.07 -17.19
CA GLY A 79 -2.84 -0.65 -16.57
C GLY A 79 -4.00 0.35 -16.62
N ALA A 80 -5.26 -0.14 -16.60
CA ALA A 80 -6.46 0.70 -16.67
C ALA A 80 -6.48 1.74 -15.54
N CYS A 81 -6.10 1.37 -14.33
CA CYS A 81 -5.98 2.30 -13.20
C CYS A 81 -4.88 3.34 -13.45
N GLY A 82 -3.74 2.95 -14.05
CA GLY A 82 -2.66 3.86 -14.39
C GLY A 82 -3.06 4.92 -15.41
N LEU A 83 -3.89 4.57 -16.40
CA LEU A 83 -4.47 5.53 -17.35
C LEU A 83 -5.35 6.57 -16.65
N LEU A 84 -5.99 6.21 -15.56
CA LEU A 84 -6.79 7.10 -14.71
C LEU A 84 -5.95 7.86 -13.66
N GLY A 85 -4.62 7.69 -13.66
CA GLY A 85 -3.72 8.31 -12.70
C GLY A 85 -3.73 7.67 -11.31
N VAL A 86 -4.32 6.48 -11.17
CA VAL A 86 -4.34 5.72 -9.92
C VAL A 86 -3.15 4.75 -9.91
N PRO A 87 -2.29 4.79 -8.89
CA PRO A 87 -1.16 3.86 -8.77
C PRO A 87 -1.66 2.41 -8.74
N SER A 88 -1.11 1.57 -9.62
CA SER A 88 -1.50 0.16 -9.71
C SER A 88 -0.28 -0.76 -9.87
N LEU A 89 -0.43 -1.97 -9.40
CA LEU A 89 0.54 -3.04 -9.51
C LEU A 89 -0.16 -4.35 -9.89
N LEU A 90 0.58 -5.28 -10.47
CA LEU A 90 0.16 -6.66 -10.66
C LEU A 90 0.73 -7.49 -9.51
N LEU A 91 -0.13 -8.01 -8.64
CA LEU A 91 0.25 -8.93 -7.57
C LEU A 91 0.14 -10.36 -8.07
N VAL A 92 1.22 -11.13 -7.97
CA VAL A 92 1.25 -12.56 -8.31
C VAL A 92 1.38 -13.37 -7.03
N THR A 93 0.34 -14.12 -6.69
CA THR A 93 0.29 -14.99 -5.50
C THR A 93 0.26 -16.46 -5.87
N VAL A 94 0.74 -17.33 -4.97
CA VAL A 94 0.54 -18.78 -5.10
C VAL A 94 -0.86 -19.15 -4.60
N GLY A 95 -1.67 -19.75 -5.44
CA GLY A 95 -3.03 -20.16 -5.09
C GLY A 95 -3.04 -21.17 -3.94
N ALA A 96 -3.70 -20.82 -2.83
CA ALA A 96 -3.74 -21.61 -1.60
C ALA A 96 -4.28 -23.05 -1.78
N ARG A 97 -5.11 -23.27 -2.81
CA ARG A 97 -5.70 -24.58 -3.13
C ARG A 97 -5.05 -25.24 -4.35
N SER A 98 -4.69 -24.43 -5.36
CA SER A 98 -4.24 -24.95 -6.65
C SER A 98 -2.71 -25.02 -6.79
N GLY A 99 -1.96 -24.31 -5.95
CA GLY A 99 -0.51 -24.11 -6.11
C GLY A 99 -0.11 -23.29 -7.34
N ARG A 100 -1.06 -22.87 -8.18
CA ARG A 100 -0.79 -22.11 -9.39
C ARG A 100 -0.51 -20.63 -9.08
N LEU A 101 0.30 -20.00 -9.92
CA LEU A 101 0.50 -18.55 -9.87
C LEU A 101 -0.76 -17.82 -10.34
N ILE A 102 -1.26 -16.89 -9.53
CA ILE A 102 -2.48 -16.14 -9.79
C ILE A 102 -2.15 -14.65 -9.84
N PRO A 103 -2.12 -14.04 -11.04
CA PRO A 103 -1.93 -12.62 -11.20
C PRO A 103 -3.23 -11.87 -10.87
N THR A 104 -3.11 -10.75 -10.16
CA THR A 104 -4.24 -9.89 -9.77
C THR A 104 -3.83 -8.43 -9.84
N PRO A 105 -4.46 -7.60 -10.70
CA PRO A 105 -4.21 -6.16 -10.74
C PRO A 105 -4.86 -5.50 -9.52
N LEU A 106 -4.10 -4.66 -8.84
CA LEU A 106 -4.53 -3.97 -7.63
C LEU A 106 -4.06 -2.52 -7.63
N CYS A 107 -4.88 -1.62 -7.08
CA CYS A 107 -4.41 -0.30 -6.69
C CYS A 107 -3.62 -0.41 -5.39
N TYR A 108 -2.63 0.45 -5.24
CA TYR A 108 -1.81 0.49 -4.04
C TYR A 108 -1.60 1.89 -3.49
N VAL A 109 -1.21 1.96 -2.24
CA VAL A 109 -0.68 3.16 -1.57
C VAL A 109 0.76 2.86 -1.16
N GLY A 110 1.69 3.79 -1.42
CA GLY A 110 3.05 3.66 -0.90
C GLY A 110 3.07 3.80 0.62
N HIS A 111 3.72 2.87 1.32
CA HIS A 111 3.82 2.88 2.77
C HIS A 111 5.13 2.25 3.24
N ALA A 112 5.86 2.95 4.12
CA ALA A 112 7.09 2.45 4.76
C ALA A 112 8.12 1.82 3.79
N GLY A 113 8.33 2.43 2.62
CA GLY A 113 9.24 1.92 1.59
C GLY A 113 8.72 0.73 0.79
N GLY A 114 7.49 0.29 1.06
CA GLY A 114 6.80 -0.79 0.34
C GLY A 114 5.45 -0.34 -0.25
N TYR A 115 4.58 -1.30 -0.48
CA TYR A 115 3.29 -1.13 -1.13
C TYR A 115 2.18 -1.65 -0.24
N ALA A 116 1.15 -0.86 0.02
CA ALA A 116 -0.03 -1.31 0.73
C ALA A 116 -1.18 -1.60 -0.25
N VAL A 117 -1.86 -2.72 -0.08
CA VAL A 117 -3.00 -3.15 -0.91
C VAL A 117 -4.19 -3.53 -0.04
N VAL A 118 -5.42 -3.23 -0.51
CA VAL A 118 -6.67 -3.47 0.23
C VAL A 118 -7.54 -4.52 -0.45
N ALA A 119 -8.01 -5.49 0.31
CA ALA A 119 -8.86 -6.60 -0.15
C ALA A 119 -10.34 -6.19 -0.22
N SER A 120 -10.64 -5.13 -0.98
CA SER A 120 -12.00 -4.58 -1.11
C SER A 120 -12.97 -5.50 -1.84
N ASN A 121 -12.49 -6.26 -2.83
CA ASN A 121 -13.31 -7.14 -3.68
C ASN A 121 -14.58 -6.45 -4.22
N PHE A 122 -14.47 -5.16 -4.58
CA PHE A 122 -15.60 -4.34 -5.04
C PHE A 122 -16.80 -4.34 -4.06
N GLY A 123 -16.55 -4.47 -2.76
CA GLY A 123 -17.58 -4.49 -1.71
C GLY A 123 -18.40 -5.77 -1.64
N ARG A 124 -17.88 -6.92 -2.09
CA ARG A 124 -18.53 -8.23 -1.91
C ARG A 124 -18.37 -8.73 -0.48
N ALA A 125 -19.31 -9.54 -0.02
CA ALA A 125 -19.32 -10.10 1.33
C ALA A 125 -18.13 -11.03 1.62
N HIS A 126 -17.52 -11.66 0.59
CA HIS A 126 -16.37 -12.54 0.77
C HIS A 126 -15.05 -11.84 0.39
N HIS A 127 -13.97 -12.25 1.02
CA HIS A 127 -12.62 -11.78 0.70
C HIS A 127 -12.18 -12.27 -0.70
N PRO A 128 -11.38 -11.49 -1.45
CA PRO A 128 -10.79 -11.96 -2.70
C PRO A 128 -9.78 -13.07 -2.43
N ALA A 129 -9.66 -14.00 -3.37
CA ALA A 129 -8.81 -15.20 -3.23
C ALA A 129 -7.34 -14.86 -2.92
N TRP A 130 -6.79 -13.83 -3.57
CA TRP A 130 -5.42 -13.41 -3.36
C TRP A 130 -5.11 -13.06 -1.89
N SER A 131 -6.07 -12.49 -1.15
CA SER A 131 -5.86 -12.15 0.26
C SER A 131 -5.80 -13.40 1.15
N SER A 132 -6.52 -14.45 0.78
CA SER A 132 -6.43 -15.75 1.47
C SER A 132 -5.16 -16.51 1.08
N ASN A 133 -4.69 -16.32 -0.16
CA ASN A 133 -3.39 -16.85 -0.60
C ASN A 133 -2.26 -16.26 0.23
N LEU A 134 -2.23 -14.92 0.42
CA LEU A 134 -1.20 -14.25 1.22
C LEU A 134 -1.23 -14.62 2.70
N LEU A 135 -2.40 -14.91 3.26
CA LEU A 135 -2.48 -15.42 4.64
C LEU A 135 -1.86 -16.81 4.78
N LYS A 136 -1.96 -17.64 3.74
CA LYS A 136 -1.37 -18.98 3.75
C LYS A 136 0.11 -18.98 3.36
N ASN A 137 0.47 -18.15 2.38
CA ASN A 137 1.84 -17.98 1.92
C ASN A 137 2.11 -16.48 1.71
N PRO A 138 2.88 -15.84 2.58
CA PRO A 138 3.17 -14.41 2.49
C PRO A 138 4.13 -14.06 1.35
N ALA A 139 4.84 -15.02 0.77
CA ALA A 139 5.72 -14.78 -0.36
C ALA A 139 4.91 -14.54 -1.63
N ALA A 140 5.20 -13.45 -2.31
CA ALA A 140 4.55 -13.06 -3.55
C ALA A 140 5.52 -12.31 -4.46
N THR A 141 5.09 -12.02 -5.67
CA THR A 141 5.81 -11.14 -6.59
C THR A 141 4.89 -9.99 -6.99
N ILE A 142 5.44 -8.79 -7.10
CA ILE A 142 4.73 -7.66 -7.70
C ILE A 142 5.42 -7.21 -8.98
N CYS A 143 4.60 -6.68 -9.91
CA CYS A 143 5.09 -5.99 -11.10
C CYS A 143 4.49 -4.60 -11.12
N THR A 144 5.34 -3.58 -11.18
CA THR A 144 4.94 -2.17 -11.25
C THR A 144 6.02 -1.35 -11.95
N GLY A 145 5.63 -0.39 -12.77
CA GLY A 145 6.59 0.48 -13.47
C GLY A 145 7.55 -0.26 -14.43
N GLY A 146 7.21 -1.47 -14.88
CA GLY A 146 8.06 -2.32 -15.71
C GLY A 146 9.08 -3.16 -14.93
N ARG A 147 9.03 -3.12 -13.63
CA ARG A 147 9.92 -3.88 -12.74
C ARG A 147 9.16 -4.99 -12.04
N ARG A 148 9.84 -6.10 -11.87
CA ARG A 148 9.35 -7.25 -11.12
C ARG A 148 10.19 -7.38 -9.86
N MET A 149 9.53 -7.54 -8.72
CA MET A 149 10.24 -7.69 -7.45
C MET A 149 9.55 -8.69 -6.52
N PRO A 150 10.33 -9.54 -5.85
CA PRO A 150 9.80 -10.42 -4.81
C PRO A 150 9.44 -9.58 -3.58
N VAL A 151 8.32 -9.93 -2.94
CA VAL A 151 7.83 -9.26 -1.75
C VAL A 151 7.39 -10.26 -0.69
N SER A 152 7.48 -9.84 0.57
CA SER A 152 6.82 -10.50 1.70
C SER A 152 5.60 -9.69 2.13
N ALA A 153 4.47 -10.36 2.26
CA ALA A 153 3.20 -9.73 2.63
C ALA A 153 2.94 -9.86 4.14
N ARG A 154 2.54 -8.77 4.77
CA ARG A 154 2.14 -8.72 6.17
C ARG A 154 0.73 -8.15 6.28
N LEU A 155 -0.15 -8.84 7.00
CA LEU A 155 -1.46 -8.30 7.38
C LEU A 155 -1.26 -7.12 8.34
N VAL A 156 -1.92 -5.99 8.06
CA VAL A 156 -1.78 -4.75 8.84
C VAL A 156 -2.98 -4.60 9.77
N THR A 157 -2.70 -4.17 11.01
CA THR A 157 -3.70 -3.95 12.06
C THR A 157 -3.41 -2.65 12.84
N GLY A 158 -4.33 -2.22 13.69
CA GLY A 158 -4.15 -1.07 14.59
C GLY A 158 -3.97 0.26 13.85
N VAL A 159 -3.21 1.17 14.43
CA VAL A 159 -3.02 2.54 13.95
C VAL A 159 -2.45 2.58 12.53
N GLU A 160 -1.49 1.70 12.22
CA GLU A 160 -0.90 1.59 10.87
C GLU A 160 -1.97 1.31 9.80
N ARG A 161 -2.94 0.44 10.13
CA ARG A 161 -4.06 0.13 9.24
C ARG A 161 -4.91 1.37 8.95
N ASP A 162 -5.17 2.18 9.96
CA ASP A 162 -6.00 3.38 9.82
C ASP A 162 -5.29 4.47 9.00
N GLU A 163 -3.98 4.62 9.15
CA GLU A 163 -3.17 5.52 8.33
C GLU A 163 -3.21 5.10 6.85
N ILE A 164 -3.00 3.82 6.55
CA ILE A 164 -3.06 3.29 5.19
C ILE A 164 -4.48 3.45 4.62
N TRP A 165 -5.51 3.22 5.45
CA TRP A 165 -6.90 3.39 5.04
C TRP A 165 -7.20 4.82 4.58
N GLN A 166 -6.71 5.84 5.29
CA GLN A 166 -6.83 7.23 4.86
C GLN A 166 -6.14 7.47 3.50
N GLY A 167 -5.03 6.81 3.25
CA GLY A 167 -4.37 6.82 1.95
C GLY A 167 -5.27 6.29 0.83
N PHE A 168 -6.00 5.20 1.05
CA PHE A 168 -6.98 4.69 0.07
C PHE A 168 -8.17 5.61 -0.12
N LEU A 169 -8.69 6.22 0.94
CA LEU A 169 -9.78 7.19 0.85
C LEU A 169 -9.38 8.45 0.07
N SER A 170 -8.12 8.87 0.15
CA SER A 170 -7.60 9.99 -0.65
C SER A 170 -7.52 9.68 -2.15
N ILE A 171 -7.32 8.40 -2.53
CA ILE A 171 -7.39 7.97 -3.92
C ILE A 171 -8.85 7.96 -4.41
N SER A 172 -9.77 7.38 -3.62
CA SER A 172 -11.18 7.30 -3.99
C SER A 172 -12.06 7.04 -2.77
N SER A 173 -13.12 7.83 -2.61
CA SER A 173 -14.19 7.60 -1.61
C SER A 173 -14.94 6.27 -1.82
N GLN A 174 -14.82 5.65 -2.99
CA GLN A 174 -15.42 4.34 -3.29
C GLN A 174 -14.96 3.23 -2.34
N TYR A 175 -13.76 3.34 -1.77
CA TYR A 175 -13.28 2.36 -0.79
C TYR A 175 -14.17 2.33 0.46
N GLN A 176 -14.69 3.50 0.89
CA GLN A 176 -15.66 3.57 1.98
C GLN A 176 -16.95 2.82 1.61
N THR A 177 -17.51 3.09 0.42
CA THR A 177 -18.69 2.39 -0.10
C THR A 177 -18.48 0.87 -0.17
N TYR A 178 -17.27 0.42 -0.54
CA TYR A 178 -16.97 -1.01 -0.56
C TYR A 178 -16.93 -1.62 0.83
N ARG A 179 -16.38 -0.91 1.82
CA ARG A 179 -16.38 -1.34 3.22
C ARG A 179 -17.81 -1.48 3.75
N ASP A 180 -18.60 -0.43 3.59
CA ASP A 180 -19.98 -0.37 4.09
C ASP A 180 -20.84 -1.47 3.45
N ARG A 181 -20.77 -1.63 2.13
CA ARG A 181 -21.53 -2.64 1.39
C ARG A 181 -21.11 -4.07 1.72
N SER A 182 -19.84 -4.30 1.99
CA SER A 182 -19.33 -5.66 2.25
C SER A 182 -19.73 -6.21 3.60
N GLY A 183 -20.05 -5.35 4.59
CA GLY A 183 -20.35 -5.70 5.97
C GLY A 183 -19.19 -6.38 6.71
N ARG A 184 -17.95 -6.29 6.18
CA ARG A 184 -16.78 -6.96 6.75
C ARG A 184 -15.61 -6.01 6.90
N ASP A 185 -14.70 -6.38 7.77
CA ASP A 185 -13.43 -5.69 7.87
C ASP A 185 -12.52 -6.02 6.67
N LEU A 186 -12.15 -4.98 5.90
CA LEU A 186 -11.33 -5.15 4.70
C LEU A 186 -9.88 -5.40 5.11
N ARG A 187 -9.33 -6.54 4.73
CA ARG A 187 -7.91 -6.84 4.98
C ARG A 187 -7.03 -5.88 4.21
N ILE A 188 -6.01 -5.36 4.89
CA ILE A 188 -4.95 -4.55 4.29
C ILE A 188 -3.64 -5.30 4.47
N PHE A 189 -2.88 -5.42 3.40
CA PHE A 189 -1.55 -6.03 3.43
C PHE A 189 -0.50 -4.98 3.06
N CYS A 190 0.59 -4.98 3.81
CA CYS A 190 1.82 -4.30 3.44
C CYS A 190 2.73 -5.31 2.73
N LEU A 191 3.21 -4.95 1.54
CA LEU A 191 4.07 -5.76 0.69
C LEU A 191 5.46 -5.13 0.74
N GLN A 192 6.41 -5.79 1.41
CA GLN A 192 7.78 -5.32 1.56
C GLN A 192 8.69 -6.04 0.56
N PRO A 193 9.47 -5.33 -0.25
CA PRO A 193 10.49 -5.93 -1.10
C PRO A 193 11.49 -6.74 -0.27
N VAL A 194 11.82 -7.97 -0.73
CA VAL A 194 12.71 -8.90 -0.01
C VAL A 194 13.93 -9.33 -0.82
N GLY A 195 14.18 -8.71 -1.94
CA GLY A 195 15.29 -9.03 -2.82
C GLY A 195 15.55 -7.96 -3.87
N PRO A 196 16.56 -8.14 -4.71
CA PRO A 196 16.84 -7.23 -5.81
C PRO A 196 15.65 -7.14 -6.77
N GLU A 197 15.48 -5.98 -7.36
CA GLU A 197 14.51 -5.78 -8.45
C GLU A 197 15.03 -6.50 -9.72
N GLU A 198 14.18 -7.30 -10.35
CA GLU A 198 14.49 -7.90 -11.65
C GLU A 198 13.84 -7.07 -12.76
N GLU A 199 14.62 -6.70 -13.78
CA GLU A 199 14.13 -6.00 -14.95
C GLU A 199 13.49 -7.02 -15.91
N GLY A 200 12.19 -6.88 -16.14
CA GLY A 200 11.44 -7.68 -17.14
C GLY A 200 10.69 -8.90 -16.59
N LEU A 201 9.59 -9.24 -17.29
CA LEU A 201 8.95 -10.56 -17.17
C LEU A 201 9.77 -11.61 -17.97
N PRO A 202 9.92 -12.83 -17.48
CA PRO A 202 10.36 -13.94 -18.35
C PRO A 202 9.35 -14.08 -19.49
N ARG A 203 9.86 -14.20 -20.71
CA ARG A 203 9.08 -14.44 -21.94
C ARG A 203 8.35 -15.78 -21.89
#